data_2f8736e0349efd865a25b55f43858f07
#
_entry.id   2f8736e0349efd865a25b55f43858f07
#
_cell.length_a   1.000
_cell.length_b   1.000
_cell.length_c   1.000
_cell.angle_alpha   90.00
_cell.angle_beta   90.00
_cell.angle_gamma   90.00
#
_symmetry.space_group_name_H-M   'P 1'
#
loop_
_entity.id
_entity.type
_entity.pdbx_description
1 polymer ?
#
loop_
_entity_poly.entity_id
_entity_poly.type
_entity_poly.pdbx_seq_one_letter_code
_entity_poly.pdbx_strand_id
1 'polypeptide(L)'
;VGALAGVLKRDGHEFEVWNQDMHHWPDDHLRTYLDENKFDVVVVSLIAGYYQYQKIKSLSKAINNSKNRPFYIMGGYGPTPEPEFFIKKTGCDVVCMGEGEVTISKLMEAIENKTSLNNVPGVAWLEQGKLQTTPRAPLVHDIDSLPPTPYEKFPMHYYRMLRMPKVKSTDFCFPLMSARGCSFKCTFCYRMDPGYRMRTPEPLLDEIEMLHKDYGITYIAFQDDLLMSSVEHTEAVCLEFLKRDLPVR
;
A
#
# COMPACT_ATOMS: atom_id res chain seq x y z
N VAL A 1 -1.04 0.38 0.75
CA VAL A 1 -2.42 -0.14 0.60
C VAL A 1 -3.39 1.03 0.39
N GLY A 2 -3.35 2.11 1.21
CA GLY A 2 -4.28 3.24 1.10
C GLY A 2 -4.35 3.87 -0.30
N ALA A 3 -3.20 4.21 -0.90
CA ALA A 3 -3.15 4.78 -2.25
C ALA A 3 -3.75 3.84 -3.31
N LEU A 4 -3.47 2.52 -3.22
CA LEU A 4 -4.07 1.54 -4.13
C LEU A 4 -5.60 1.46 -3.95
N ALA A 5 -6.09 1.53 -2.71
CA ALA A 5 -7.52 1.59 -2.44
C ALA A 5 -8.17 2.84 -3.05
N GLY A 6 -7.48 3.98 -2.98
CA GLY A 6 -7.90 5.21 -3.66
C GLY A 6 -8.02 5.04 -5.18
N VAL A 7 -7.02 4.40 -5.80
CA VAL A 7 -7.04 4.09 -7.24
C VAL A 7 -8.20 3.15 -7.60
N LEU A 8 -8.38 2.06 -6.87
CA LEU A 8 -9.47 1.12 -7.10
C LEU A 8 -10.85 1.80 -6.98
N LYS A 9 -11.03 2.67 -5.97
CA LYS A 9 -12.26 3.44 -5.80
C LYS A 9 -12.51 4.40 -6.97
N ARG A 10 -11.46 5.13 -7.40
CA ARG A 10 -11.54 6.04 -8.57
C ARG A 10 -11.95 5.29 -9.83
N ASP A 11 -11.39 4.10 -10.04
CA ASP A 11 -11.61 3.28 -11.24
C ASP A 11 -12.94 2.51 -11.18
N GLY A 12 -13.73 2.67 -10.10
CA GLY A 12 -15.08 2.11 -9.97
C GLY A 12 -15.13 0.65 -9.52
N HIS A 13 -14.04 0.12 -9.00
CA HIS A 13 -14.01 -1.24 -8.46
C HIS A 13 -14.61 -1.31 -7.06
N GLU A 14 -15.46 -2.29 -6.81
CA GLU A 14 -15.91 -2.66 -5.47
C GLU A 14 -14.82 -3.46 -4.77
N PHE A 15 -14.48 -3.11 -3.53
CA PHE A 15 -13.45 -3.80 -2.76
C PHE A 15 -13.66 -3.72 -1.27
N GLU A 16 -13.01 -4.63 -0.56
CA GLU A 16 -12.92 -4.68 0.89
C GLU A 16 -11.46 -4.69 1.32
N VAL A 17 -11.20 -4.18 2.52
CA VAL A 17 -9.88 -4.24 3.15
C VAL A 17 -9.91 -5.33 4.22
N TRP A 18 -9.23 -6.44 3.94
CA TRP A 18 -9.06 -7.53 4.89
C TRP A 18 -7.98 -7.20 5.90
N ASN A 19 -8.36 -7.12 7.18
CA ASN A 19 -7.42 -6.87 8.27
C ASN A 19 -7.37 -8.09 9.21
N GLN A 20 -6.45 -9.01 8.93
CA GLN A 20 -6.26 -10.24 9.68
C GLN A 20 -5.91 -9.97 11.16
N ASP A 21 -5.09 -8.95 11.41
CA ASP A 21 -4.58 -8.69 12.76
C ASP A 21 -5.66 -8.10 13.69
N MET A 22 -6.61 -7.36 13.16
CA MET A 22 -7.69 -6.79 13.94
C MET A 22 -8.54 -7.85 14.64
N HIS A 23 -8.82 -8.93 13.95
CA HIS A 23 -9.74 -9.96 14.42
C HIS A 23 -9.04 -11.17 15.04
N HIS A 24 -7.71 -11.24 14.94
CA HIS A 24 -6.92 -12.40 15.37
C HIS A 24 -7.45 -13.74 14.83
N TRP A 25 -8.02 -13.72 13.64
CA TRP A 25 -8.55 -14.92 13.00
C TRP A 25 -7.44 -15.92 12.68
N PRO A 26 -7.72 -17.22 12.74
CA PRO A 26 -6.82 -18.22 12.18
C PRO A 26 -6.52 -17.94 10.71
N ASP A 27 -5.31 -18.27 10.27
CA ASP A 27 -4.91 -18.02 8.86
C ASP A 27 -5.85 -18.70 7.85
N ASP A 28 -6.47 -19.83 8.23
CA ASP A 28 -7.43 -20.57 7.39
C ASP A 28 -8.80 -19.89 7.28
N HIS A 29 -9.10 -18.92 8.14
CA HIS A 29 -10.38 -18.20 8.10
C HIS A 29 -10.55 -17.44 6.76
N LEU A 30 -9.47 -16.92 6.20
CA LEU A 30 -9.50 -16.27 4.89
C LEU A 30 -9.99 -17.23 3.80
N ARG A 31 -9.60 -18.52 3.84
CA ARG A 31 -10.10 -19.54 2.89
C ARG A 31 -11.62 -19.67 2.98
N THR A 32 -12.15 -19.82 4.20
CA THR A 32 -13.59 -19.92 4.41
C THR A 32 -14.32 -18.68 3.90
N TYR A 33 -13.79 -17.50 4.18
CA TYR A 33 -14.36 -16.24 3.71
C TYR A 33 -14.39 -16.16 2.18
N LEU A 34 -13.30 -16.57 1.49
CA LEU A 34 -13.24 -16.61 0.02
C LEU A 34 -14.14 -17.71 -0.57
N ASP A 35 -14.42 -18.81 0.17
CA ASP A 35 -15.32 -19.85 -0.25
C ASP A 35 -16.80 -19.41 -0.20
N GLU A 36 -17.14 -18.55 0.75
CA GLU A 36 -18.49 -18.01 0.96
C GLU A 36 -18.76 -16.76 0.10
N ASN A 37 -17.72 -15.99 -0.21
CA ASN A 37 -17.81 -14.74 -0.95
C ASN A 37 -16.99 -14.83 -2.24
N LYS A 38 -17.58 -14.37 -3.35
CA LYS A 38 -16.89 -14.39 -4.65
C LYS A 38 -16.13 -13.08 -4.84
N PHE A 39 -14.82 -13.18 -4.89
CA PHE A 39 -13.93 -12.09 -5.31
C PHE A 39 -13.23 -12.48 -6.60
N ASP A 40 -13.14 -11.56 -7.54
CA ASP A 40 -12.41 -11.77 -8.78
C ASP A 40 -10.91 -11.71 -8.54
N VAL A 41 -10.48 -10.83 -7.63
CA VAL A 41 -9.08 -10.52 -7.35
C VAL A 41 -8.81 -10.41 -5.85
N VAL A 42 -7.67 -10.92 -5.42
CA VAL A 42 -7.07 -10.64 -4.10
C VAL A 42 -5.73 -9.98 -4.29
N VAL A 43 -5.51 -8.84 -3.61
CA VAL A 43 -4.24 -8.12 -3.61
C VAL A 43 -3.59 -8.21 -2.25
N VAL A 44 -2.36 -8.69 -2.20
CA VAL A 44 -1.57 -8.81 -0.97
C VAL A 44 -0.30 -7.97 -1.10
N SER A 45 -0.04 -7.11 -0.11
CA SER A 45 1.18 -6.31 -0.05
C SER A 45 2.09 -6.80 1.07
N LEU A 46 3.37 -6.98 0.76
CA LEU A 46 4.42 -7.34 1.70
C LEU A 46 5.50 -6.25 1.72
N ILE A 47 5.74 -5.67 2.89
CA ILE A 47 6.83 -4.71 3.05
C ILE A 47 8.15 -5.46 3.14
N ALA A 48 8.45 -6.06 4.29
CA ALA A 48 9.67 -6.85 4.51
C ALA A 48 9.58 -7.60 5.86
N GLY A 49 10.48 -8.56 6.05
CA GLY A 49 10.68 -9.22 7.32
C GLY A 49 10.20 -10.67 7.37
N TYR A 50 10.93 -11.45 8.18
CA TYR A 50 10.70 -12.89 8.30
C TYR A 50 9.29 -13.24 8.79
N TYR A 51 8.79 -12.55 9.80
CA TYR A 51 7.45 -12.81 10.34
C TYR A 51 6.35 -12.51 9.33
N GLN A 52 6.45 -11.40 8.62
CA GLN A 52 5.50 -11.07 7.55
C GLN A 52 5.55 -12.13 6.43
N TYR A 53 6.73 -12.60 6.04
CA TYR A 53 6.87 -13.66 5.05
C TYR A 53 6.21 -14.97 5.49
N GLN A 54 6.38 -15.40 6.76
CA GLN A 54 5.71 -16.58 7.27
C GLN A 54 4.17 -16.42 7.24
N LYS A 55 3.69 -15.26 7.66
CA LYS A 55 2.24 -14.94 7.62
C LYS A 55 1.70 -14.99 6.19
N ILE A 56 2.42 -14.38 5.25
CA ILE A 56 2.06 -14.39 3.82
C ILE A 56 1.99 -15.83 3.28
N LYS A 57 2.90 -16.71 3.66
CA LYS A 57 2.83 -18.13 3.24
C LYS A 57 1.53 -18.80 3.69
N SER A 58 1.13 -18.58 4.93
CA SER A 58 -0.13 -19.12 5.45
C SER A 58 -1.34 -18.54 4.71
N LEU A 59 -1.39 -17.22 4.53
CA LEU A 59 -2.46 -16.56 3.77
C LEU A 59 -2.49 -17.02 2.31
N SER A 60 -1.32 -17.15 1.68
CA SER A 60 -1.22 -17.66 0.30
C SER A 60 -1.77 -19.08 0.18
N LYS A 61 -1.50 -19.94 1.18
CA LYS A 61 -2.09 -21.27 1.22
C LYS A 61 -3.62 -21.22 1.33
N ALA A 62 -4.15 -20.33 2.16
CA ALA A 62 -5.60 -20.12 2.29
C ALA A 62 -6.22 -19.66 0.97
N ILE A 63 -5.62 -18.68 0.29
CA ILE A 63 -6.08 -18.17 -1.01
C ILE A 63 -6.06 -19.28 -2.07
N ASN A 64 -4.93 -19.98 -2.21
CA ASN A 64 -4.80 -21.01 -3.27
C ASN A 64 -5.68 -22.26 -3.03
N ASN A 65 -6.05 -22.53 -1.78
CA ASN A 65 -6.93 -23.67 -1.43
C ASN A 65 -8.41 -23.29 -1.39
N SER A 66 -8.78 -22.05 -1.67
CA SER A 66 -10.19 -21.66 -1.78
C SER A 66 -10.84 -22.31 -2.99
N LYS A 67 -12.09 -22.74 -2.85
CA LYS A 67 -12.93 -23.26 -3.95
C LYS A 67 -13.21 -22.20 -5.01
N ASN A 68 -13.29 -20.94 -4.57
CA ASN A 68 -13.49 -19.76 -5.41
C ASN A 68 -12.19 -18.96 -5.50
N ARG A 69 -11.07 -19.63 -5.80
CA ARG A 69 -9.75 -18.99 -5.83
C ARG A 69 -9.76 -17.75 -6.75
N PRO A 70 -9.55 -16.55 -6.19
CA PRO A 70 -9.47 -15.32 -6.98
C PRO A 70 -8.13 -15.24 -7.73
N PHE A 71 -8.05 -14.33 -8.70
CA PHE A 71 -6.77 -13.94 -9.28
C PHE A 71 -5.90 -13.28 -8.20
N TYR A 72 -4.73 -13.85 -7.94
CA TYR A 72 -3.91 -13.49 -6.80
C TYR A 72 -2.74 -12.58 -7.18
N ILE A 73 -2.81 -11.32 -6.81
CA ILE A 73 -1.79 -10.29 -7.03
C ILE A 73 -0.97 -10.09 -5.76
N MET A 74 0.34 -10.01 -5.89
CA MET A 74 1.25 -9.66 -4.81
C MET A 74 2.08 -8.43 -5.19
N GLY A 75 2.43 -7.59 -4.22
CA GLY A 75 3.27 -6.43 -4.43
C GLY A 75 3.97 -5.94 -3.18
N GLY A 76 4.66 -4.81 -3.29
CA GLY A 76 5.39 -4.17 -2.20
C GLY A 76 6.89 -4.40 -2.23
N TYR A 77 7.58 -3.91 -1.20
CA TYR A 77 9.05 -3.92 -1.13
C TYR A 77 9.67 -5.31 -1.17
N GLY A 78 9.03 -6.31 -0.55
CA GLY A 78 9.53 -7.67 -0.52
C GLY A 78 9.52 -8.36 -1.88
N PRO A 79 8.36 -8.44 -2.56
CA PRO A 79 8.25 -9.14 -3.85
C PRO A 79 8.93 -8.44 -5.02
N THR A 80 9.06 -7.11 -4.98
CA THR A 80 9.61 -6.33 -6.10
C THR A 80 11.00 -6.77 -6.56
N PRO A 81 12.01 -7.00 -5.69
CA PRO A 81 13.35 -7.42 -6.12
C PRO A 81 13.44 -8.89 -6.53
N GLU A 82 12.56 -9.75 -6.04
CA GLU A 82 12.62 -11.21 -6.21
C GLU A 82 11.27 -11.80 -6.63
N PRO A 83 10.66 -11.31 -7.74
CA PRO A 83 9.31 -11.69 -8.11
C PRO A 83 9.16 -13.19 -8.37
N GLU A 84 10.15 -13.84 -9.01
CA GLU A 84 10.12 -15.26 -9.31
C GLU A 84 10.07 -16.12 -8.03
N PHE A 85 10.85 -15.73 -7.02
CA PHE A 85 10.84 -16.40 -5.72
C PHE A 85 9.46 -16.34 -5.09
N PHE A 86 8.86 -15.14 -5.06
CA PHE A 86 7.55 -14.97 -4.45
C PHE A 86 6.46 -15.71 -5.21
N ILE A 87 6.41 -15.64 -6.54
CA ILE A 87 5.45 -16.40 -7.34
C ILE A 87 5.55 -17.90 -7.04
N LYS A 88 6.75 -18.47 -7.07
CA LYS A 88 6.97 -19.89 -6.80
C LYS A 88 6.64 -20.31 -5.37
N LYS A 89 6.85 -19.43 -4.37
CA LYS A 89 6.65 -19.75 -2.95
C LYS A 89 5.23 -19.49 -2.45
N THR A 90 4.52 -18.56 -3.08
CA THR A 90 3.18 -18.16 -2.64
C THR A 90 2.08 -18.63 -3.59
N GLY A 91 2.43 -18.98 -4.83
CA GLY A 91 1.45 -19.33 -5.86
C GLY A 91 0.60 -18.14 -6.31
N CYS A 92 1.09 -16.90 -6.14
CA CYS A 92 0.42 -15.75 -6.72
C CYS A 92 0.55 -15.79 -8.26
N ASP A 93 -0.44 -15.22 -8.93
CA ASP A 93 -0.48 -15.21 -10.40
C ASP A 93 0.43 -14.12 -10.97
N VAL A 94 0.52 -12.99 -10.28
CA VAL A 94 1.30 -11.81 -10.70
C VAL A 94 1.95 -11.14 -9.49
N VAL A 95 3.15 -10.64 -9.69
CA VAL A 95 3.82 -9.69 -8.81
C VAL A 95 3.84 -8.31 -9.45
N CYS A 96 3.31 -7.30 -8.76
CA CYS A 96 3.47 -5.89 -9.12
C CYS A 96 4.81 -5.37 -8.59
N MET A 97 5.64 -4.82 -9.47
CA MET A 97 6.99 -4.35 -9.17
C MET A 97 7.04 -2.82 -9.12
N GLY A 98 7.56 -2.25 -8.02
CA GLY A 98 7.64 -0.81 -7.82
C GLY A 98 6.37 -0.20 -7.24
N GLU A 99 6.11 1.08 -7.53
CA GLU A 99 4.87 1.75 -7.15
C GLU A 99 3.69 1.15 -7.90
N GLY A 100 2.61 0.89 -7.19
CA GLY A 100 1.52 0.07 -7.70
C GLY A 100 0.37 0.85 -8.33
N GLU A 101 0.30 2.17 -8.21
CA GLU A 101 -0.88 2.95 -8.55
C GLU A 101 -1.23 2.89 -10.05
N VAL A 102 -0.23 3.03 -10.92
CA VAL A 102 -0.42 2.88 -12.37
C VAL A 102 -0.60 1.43 -12.75
N THR A 103 0.22 0.55 -12.16
CA THR A 103 0.19 -0.89 -12.44
C THR A 103 -1.16 -1.51 -12.09
N ILE A 104 -1.70 -1.23 -10.90
CA ILE A 104 -2.96 -1.85 -10.46
C ILE A 104 -4.14 -1.45 -11.36
N SER A 105 -4.23 -0.18 -11.74
CA SER A 105 -5.27 0.30 -12.66
C SER A 105 -5.22 -0.45 -14.00
N LYS A 106 -4.03 -0.57 -14.61
CA LYS A 106 -3.84 -1.30 -15.88
C LYS A 106 -4.00 -2.80 -15.75
N LEU A 107 -3.63 -3.37 -14.60
CA LEU A 107 -3.79 -4.79 -14.35
C LEU A 107 -5.27 -5.16 -14.17
N MET A 108 -6.04 -4.36 -13.46
CA MET A 108 -7.48 -4.57 -13.29
C MET A 108 -8.20 -4.47 -14.65
N GLU A 109 -7.85 -3.47 -15.47
CA GLU A 109 -8.35 -3.35 -16.84
C GLU A 109 -8.02 -4.60 -17.70
N ALA A 110 -6.80 -5.11 -17.58
CA ALA A 110 -6.38 -6.31 -18.30
C ALA A 110 -7.11 -7.58 -17.87
N ILE A 111 -7.34 -7.74 -16.55
CA ILE A 111 -8.09 -8.87 -15.98
C ILE A 111 -9.55 -8.83 -16.44
N GLU A 112 -10.21 -7.67 -16.33
CA GLU A 112 -11.59 -7.47 -16.73
C GLU A 112 -11.82 -7.77 -18.22
N ASN A 113 -10.94 -7.23 -19.07
CA ASN A 113 -11.01 -7.39 -20.52
C ASN A 113 -10.35 -8.69 -21.03
N LYS A 114 -9.77 -9.51 -20.14
CA LYS A 114 -9.04 -10.76 -20.47
C LYS A 114 -7.95 -10.55 -21.52
N THR A 115 -7.23 -9.43 -21.42
CA THR A 115 -6.13 -9.09 -22.30
C THR A 115 -4.79 -9.58 -21.78
N SER A 116 -3.76 -9.53 -22.63
CA SER A 116 -2.42 -10.00 -22.27
C SER A 116 -1.74 -9.11 -21.23
N LEU A 117 -1.07 -9.73 -20.26
CA LEU A 117 -0.24 -9.05 -19.24
C LEU A 117 0.97 -8.33 -19.86
N ASN A 118 1.38 -8.68 -21.08
CA ASN A 118 2.49 -8.03 -21.78
C ASN A 118 2.31 -6.51 -21.95
N ASN A 119 1.06 -6.03 -21.92
CA ASN A 119 0.73 -4.61 -22.05
C ASN A 119 0.56 -3.90 -20.70
N VAL A 120 0.67 -4.62 -19.58
CA VAL A 120 0.58 -4.06 -18.24
C VAL A 120 1.97 -3.68 -17.74
N PRO A 121 2.26 -2.41 -17.44
CA PRO A 121 3.59 -2.03 -16.96
C PRO A 121 3.82 -2.49 -15.52
N GLY A 122 5.05 -2.85 -15.19
CA GLY A 122 5.48 -3.16 -13.84
C GLY A 122 4.96 -4.49 -13.28
N VAL A 123 4.75 -5.50 -14.12
CA VAL A 123 4.32 -6.83 -13.65
C VAL A 123 5.34 -7.93 -13.97
N ALA A 124 5.30 -8.96 -13.15
CA ALA A 124 6.03 -10.21 -13.35
C ALA A 124 5.11 -11.41 -13.12
N TRP A 125 5.21 -12.43 -14.00
CA TRP A 125 4.42 -13.66 -13.90
C TRP A 125 5.20 -14.86 -14.43
N LEU A 126 4.71 -16.07 -14.22
CA LEU A 126 5.28 -17.26 -14.86
C LEU A 126 4.44 -17.70 -16.04
N GLU A 127 5.06 -17.83 -17.20
CA GLU A 127 4.49 -18.42 -18.39
C GLU A 127 5.28 -19.69 -18.76
N GLN A 128 4.61 -20.81 -18.78
CA GLN A 128 5.24 -22.13 -18.99
C GLN A 128 6.47 -22.38 -18.09
N GLY A 129 6.37 -21.90 -16.83
CA GLY A 129 7.45 -22.03 -15.83
C GLY A 129 8.63 -21.06 -15.98
N LYS A 130 8.60 -20.16 -16.97
CA LYS A 130 9.62 -19.12 -17.20
C LYS A 130 9.11 -17.77 -16.72
N LEU A 131 9.97 -17.03 -16.05
CA LEU A 131 9.66 -15.66 -15.62
C LEU A 131 9.49 -14.74 -16.83
N GLN A 132 8.37 -14.07 -16.89
CA GLN A 132 8.08 -12.95 -17.78
C GLN A 132 8.01 -11.67 -16.96
N THR A 133 8.49 -10.57 -17.50
CA THR A 133 8.42 -9.26 -16.84
C THR A 133 8.14 -8.17 -17.86
N THR A 134 7.45 -7.14 -17.46
CA THR A 134 7.29 -5.91 -18.22
C THR A 134 8.14 -4.79 -17.61
N PRO A 135 8.49 -3.75 -18.40
CA PRO A 135 9.13 -2.56 -17.85
C PRO A 135 8.31 -1.97 -16.71
N ARG A 136 8.99 -1.42 -15.68
CA ARG A 136 8.31 -0.76 -14.57
C ARG A 136 7.39 0.36 -15.06
N ALA A 137 6.30 0.54 -14.36
CA ALA A 137 5.41 1.68 -14.58
C ALA A 137 6.17 3.00 -14.35
N PRO A 138 5.82 4.08 -15.07
CA PRO A 138 6.34 5.39 -14.75
C PRO A 138 5.93 5.81 -13.35
N LEU A 139 6.84 6.48 -12.64
CA LEU A 139 6.55 7.02 -11.31
C LEU A 139 5.51 8.13 -11.39
N VAL A 140 4.61 8.17 -10.44
CA VAL A 140 3.71 9.31 -10.26
C VAL A 140 4.52 10.46 -9.67
N HIS A 141 4.90 11.44 -10.49
CA HIS A 141 5.73 12.56 -10.07
C HIS A 141 4.98 13.51 -9.14
N ASP A 142 3.76 13.85 -9.49
CA ASP A 142 2.86 14.64 -8.66
C ASP A 142 2.07 13.69 -7.75
N ILE A 143 2.51 13.55 -6.49
CA ILE A 143 1.87 12.66 -5.51
C ILE A 143 0.48 13.19 -5.12
N ASP A 144 0.26 14.49 -5.18
CA ASP A 144 -1.03 15.10 -4.83
C ASP A 144 -2.11 14.84 -5.91
N SER A 145 -1.69 14.42 -7.11
CA SER A 145 -2.62 13.95 -8.15
C SER A 145 -3.22 12.57 -7.88
N LEU A 146 -2.70 11.83 -6.91
CA LEU A 146 -3.25 10.53 -6.53
C LEU A 146 -4.62 10.70 -5.87
N PRO A 147 -5.55 9.78 -6.13
CA PRO A 147 -6.84 9.82 -5.47
C PRO A 147 -6.69 9.64 -3.95
N PRO A 148 -7.54 10.31 -3.15
CA PRO A 148 -7.47 10.23 -1.71
C PRO A 148 -7.70 8.80 -1.21
N THR A 149 -7.04 8.46 -0.10
CA THR A 149 -7.26 7.19 0.58
C THR A 149 -8.71 7.12 1.10
N PRO A 150 -9.47 6.07 0.76
CA PRO A 150 -10.84 5.89 1.27
C PRO A 150 -10.79 5.35 2.71
N TYR A 151 -10.54 6.22 3.68
CA TYR A 151 -10.35 5.86 5.09
C TYR A 151 -11.54 5.14 5.71
N GLU A 152 -12.74 5.37 5.18
CA GLU A 152 -13.98 4.70 5.59
C GLU A 152 -13.97 3.18 5.33
N LYS A 153 -13.10 2.71 4.45
CA LYS A 153 -12.90 1.27 4.18
C LYS A 153 -11.91 0.61 5.15
N PHE A 154 -11.24 1.39 5.99
CA PHE A 154 -10.22 0.91 6.92
C PHE A 154 -10.76 0.88 8.36
N PRO A 155 -10.28 -0.03 9.21
CA PRO A 155 -10.74 -0.13 10.61
C PRO A 155 -10.11 0.95 11.49
N MET A 156 -10.44 2.23 11.26
CA MET A 156 -9.85 3.37 11.93
C MET A 156 -10.04 3.31 13.47
N HIS A 157 -11.16 2.74 13.94
CA HIS A 157 -11.41 2.50 15.35
C HIS A 157 -10.38 1.54 15.98
N TYR A 158 -9.94 0.52 15.25
CA TYR A 158 -8.90 -0.40 15.70
C TYR A 158 -7.53 0.27 15.73
N TYR A 159 -7.20 1.05 14.71
CA TYR A 159 -5.92 1.76 14.65
C TYR A 159 -5.73 2.73 15.82
N ARG A 160 -6.82 3.29 16.35
CA ARG A 160 -6.79 4.11 17.55
C ARG A 160 -6.25 3.38 18.79
N MET A 161 -6.38 2.06 18.85
CA MET A 161 -5.86 1.24 19.96
C MET A 161 -4.38 0.92 19.84
N LEU A 162 -3.80 1.04 18.64
CA LEU A 162 -2.40 0.77 18.42
C LEU A 162 -1.53 1.82 19.11
N ARG A 163 -0.47 1.36 19.75
CA ARG A 163 0.44 2.23 20.51
C ARG A 163 1.76 2.36 19.78
N MET A 164 2.23 3.59 19.65
CA MET A 164 3.57 3.87 19.16
C MET A 164 4.51 4.23 20.32
N PRO A 165 5.76 3.73 20.31
CA PRO A 165 6.75 4.13 21.30
C PRO A 165 6.91 5.64 21.33
N LYS A 166 7.06 6.20 22.56
CA LYS A 166 7.25 7.64 22.82
C LYS A 166 6.07 8.55 22.47
N VAL A 167 4.94 8.02 22.05
CA VAL A 167 3.68 8.77 21.88
C VAL A 167 2.83 8.60 23.13
N LYS A 168 2.17 9.66 23.58
CA LYS A 168 1.31 9.61 24.77
C LYS A 168 0.15 8.62 24.55
N SER A 169 -0.23 7.90 25.61
CA SER A 169 -1.35 6.94 25.55
C SER A 169 -2.72 7.56 25.24
N THR A 170 -2.83 8.86 25.43
CA THR A 170 -4.03 9.64 25.12
C THR A 170 -4.09 10.07 23.65
N ASP A 171 -2.97 9.99 22.92
CA ASP A 171 -2.92 10.37 21.52
C ASP A 171 -3.37 9.23 20.61
N PHE A 172 -4.14 9.57 19.60
CA PHE A 172 -4.37 8.71 18.46
C PHE A 172 -3.30 9.01 17.41
N CYS A 173 -2.27 8.15 17.38
CA CYS A 173 -1.19 8.27 16.42
C CYS A 173 -1.54 7.58 15.11
N PHE A 174 -1.38 8.30 14.00
CA PHE A 174 -1.63 7.74 12.67
C PHE A 174 -0.42 7.94 11.74
N PRO A 175 -0.01 6.88 10.98
CA PRO A 175 1.08 7.00 10.03
C PRO A 175 0.59 7.71 8.75
N LEU A 176 1.38 8.67 8.28
CA LEU A 176 1.13 9.38 7.03
C LEU A 176 2.45 9.56 6.27
N MET A 177 2.39 9.72 4.95
CA MET A 177 3.54 10.04 4.12
C MET A 177 3.42 11.45 3.57
N SER A 178 4.47 12.27 3.76
CA SER A 178 4.60 13.59 3.16
C SER A 178 5.49 13.57 1.91
N ALA A 179 6.26 12.49 1.74
CA ALA A 179 7.17 12.33 0.60
C ALA A 179 7.36 10.85 0.24
N ARG A 180 7.88 10.59 -0.94
CA ARG A 180 8.29 9.26 -1.40
C ARG A 180 9.70 9.27 -1.93
N GLY A 181 10.41 8.17 -1.64
CA GLY A 181 11.78 7.94 -2.10
C GLY A 181 12.83 8.71 -1.30
N CYS A 182 14.06 8.59 -1.74
CA CYS A 182 15.22 9.18 -1.06
C CYS A 182 16.30 9.53 -2.08
N SER A 183 16.90 10.70 -1.94
CA SER A 183 17.99 11.18 -2.79
C SER A 183 19.36 10.58 -2.44
N PHE A 184 19.51 9.99 -1.25
CA PHE A 184 20.78 9.41 -0.81
C PHE A 184 21.05 8.04 -1.44
N LYS A 185 22.34 7.66 -1.49
CA LYS A 185 22.81 6.39 -2.08
C LYS A 185 23.50 5.50 -1.03
N CYS A 186 22.89 5.34 0.14
CA CYS A 186 23.43 4.52 1.21
C CYS A 186 23.58 3.06 0.75
N THR A 187 24.72 2.46 0.99
CA THR A 187 25.06 1.12 0.48
C THR A 187 24.28 -0.02 1.14
N PHE A 188 23.75 0.21 2.33
CA PHE A 188 22.94 -0.74 3.08
C PHE A 188 21.43 -0.62 2.81
N CYS A 189 21.00 0.43 2.12
CA CYS A 189 19.58 0.74 1.95
C CYS A 189 19.06 0.21 0.62
N TYR A 190 18.04 -0.65 0.68
CA TYR A 190 17.26 -0.99 -0.50
C TYR A 190 16.30 0.16 -0.80
N ARG A 191 16.37 0.67 -2.02
CA ARG A 191 15.45 1.68 -2.55
C ARG A 191 14.66 1.07 -3.69
N MET A 192 13.36 1.07 -3.55
CA MET A 192 12.49 0.50 -4.58
C MET A 192 12.53 1.32 -5.85
N ASP A 193 12.42 2.63 -5.72
CA ASP A 193 12.40 3.57 -6.83
C ASP A 193 13.37 4.73 -6.59
N PRO A 194 13.98 5.28 -7.66
CA PRO A 194 14.91 6.40 -7.54
C PRO A 194 14.17 7.73 -7.35
N GLY A 195 14.91 8.73 -6.88
CA GLY A 195 14.44 10.10 -6.76
C GLY A 195 13.76 10.39 -5.43
N TYR A 196 13.25 11.61 -5.32
CA TYR A 196 12.55 12.13 -4.17
C TYR A 196 11.41 13.03 -4.64
N ARG A 197 10.22 12.82 -4.12
CA ARG A 197 9.01 13.56 -4.48
C ARG A 197 8.24 13.91 -3.22
N MET A 198 7.81 15.14 -3.09
CA MET A 198 7.11 15.68 -1.93
C MET A 198 5.67 16.02 -2.29
N ARG A 199 4.79 15.90 -1.32
CA ARG A 199 3.46 16.49 -1.37
C ARG A 199 3.55 17.99 -1.14
N THR A 200 2.64 18.74 -1.72
CA THR A 200 2.53 20.16 -1.39
C THR A 200 1.91 20.37 -0.01
N PRO A 201 2.21 21.49 0.69
CA PRO A 201 1.73 21.69 2.06
C PRO A 201 0.21 21.69 2.19
N GLU A 202 -0.51 22.37 1.30
CA GLU A 202 -1.96 22.53 1.40
C GLU A 202 -2.69 21.18 1.33
N PRO A 203 -2.55 20.33 0.29
CA PRO A 203 -3.21 19.01 0.25
C PRO A 203 -2.81 18.08 1.39
N LEU A 204 -1.54 18.15 1.83
CA LEU A 204 -1.07 17.37 2.98
C LEU A 204 -1.83 17.77 4.25
N LEU A 205 -1.96 19.06 4.50
CA LEU A 205 -2.66 19.58 5.68
C LEU A 205 -4.18 19.42 5.58
N ASP A 206 -4.76 19.46 4.38
CA ASP A 206 -6.17 19.14 4.15
C ASP A 206 -6.49 17.71 4.61
N GLU A 207 -5.62 16.75 4.26
CA GLU A 207 -5.76 15.36 4.69
C GLU A 207 -5.59 15.22 6.20
N ILE A 208 -4.61 15.87 6.82
CA ILE A 208 -4.41 15.87 8.27
C ILE A 208 -5.61 16.46 9.00
N GLU A 209 -6.15 17.57 8.52
CA GLU A 209 -7.32 18.22 9.09
C GLU A 209 -8.56 17.33 9.00
N MET A 210 -8.80 16.70 7.85
CA MET A 210 -9.86 15.71 7.68
C MET A 210 -9.69 14.51 8.62
N LEU A 211 -8.48 13.95 8.72
CA LEU A 211 -8.18 12.84 9.63
C LEU A 211 -8.43 13.22 11.10
N HIS A 212 -8.10 14.46 11.48
CA HIS A 212 -8.43 14.95 12.82
C HIS A 212 -9.95 15.08 13.03
N LYS A 213 -10.66 15.74 12.11
CA LYS A 213 -12.11 16.01 12.22
C LYS A 213 -12.94 14.73 12.20
N ASP A 214 -12.66 13.83 11.26
CA ASP A 214 -13.53 12.68 11.02
C ASP A 214 -13.16 11.47 11.89
N TYR A 215 -11.89 11.33 12.27
CA TYR A 215 -11.40 10.16 13.00
C TYR A 215 -10.76 10.48 14.36
N GLY A 216 -10.60 11.76 14.70
CA GLY A 216 -10.05 12.19 16.00
C GLY A 216 -8.54 11.92 16.13
N ILE A 217 -7.80 11.90 15.03
CA ILE A 217 -6.33 11.76 15.04
C ILE A 217 -5.71 13.01 15.68
N THR A 218 -4.77 12.80 16.61
CA THR A 218 -4.12 13.89 17.37
C THR A 218 -2.59 13.88 17.24
N TYR A 219 -2.04 12.87 16.56
CA TYR A 219 -0.61 12.73 16.34
C TYR A 219 -0.34 12.11 14.97
N ILE A 220 0.47 12.78 14.14
CA ILE A 220 0.92 12.25 12.84
C ILE A 220 2.35 11.74 12.99
N ALA A 221 2.56 10.48 12.59
CA ALA A 221 3.87 9.88 12.46
C ALA A 221 4.23 9.78 10.97
N PHE A 222 5.03 10.70 10.46
CA PHE A 222 5.50 10.61 9.09
C PHE A 222 6.38 9.37 8.87
N GLN A 223 6.04 8.59 7.85
CA GLN A 223 6.70 7.31 7.49
C GLN A 223 7.46 7.45 6.17
N ASP A 224 8.09 8.59 5.96
CA ASP A 224 8.86 8.85 4.75
C ASP A 224 10.20 8.13 4.78
N ASP A 225 10.69 7.68 3.62
CA ASP A 225 12.08 7.18 3.49
C ASP A 225 13.11 8.27 3.80
N LEU A 226 12.74 9.52 3.55
CA LEU A 226 13.53 10.71 3.87
C LEU A 226 12.58 11.87 4.21
N LEU A 227 12.46 12.17 5.48
CA LEU A 227 11.70 13.31 5.99
C LEU A 227 12.58 14.58 5.97
N MET A 228 11.98 15.73 5.69
CA MET A 228 12.63 17.05 5.80
C MET A 228 13.90 17.19 4.94
N SER A 229 13.88 16.70 3.71
CA SER A 229 15.05 16.80 2.82
C SER A 229 15.23 18.18 2.17
N SER A 230 14.21 19.03 2.14
CA SER A 230 14.24 20.42 1.70
C SER A 230 13.87 21.33 2.86
N VAL A 231 14.72 22.33 3.13
CA VAL A 231 14.46 23.33 4.18
C VAL A 231 13.23 24.15 3.82
N GLU A 232 13.14 24.64 2.59
CA GLU A 232 12.04 25.46 2.10
C GLU A 232 10.69 24.73 2.20
N HIS A 233 10.67 23.46 1.80
CA HIS A 233 9.46 22.66 1.90
C HIS A 233 9.05 22.37 3.36
N THR A 234 10.03 22.06 4.20
CA THR A 234 9.79 21.84 5.63
C THR A 234 9.23 23.08 6.30
N GLU A 235 9.81 24.24 6.01
CA GLU A 235 9.33 25.53 6.51
C GLU A 235 7.89 25.80 6.03
N ALA A 236 7.60 25.57 4.73
CA ALA A 236 6.27 25.75 4.18
C ALA A 236 5.22 24.84 4.87
N VAL A 237 5.54 23.58 5.10
CA VAL A 237 4.67 22.67 5.85
C VAL A 237 4.45 23.15 7.29
N CYS A 238 5.50 23.56 7.99
CA CYS A 238 5.40 24.09 9.35
C CYS A 238 4.55 25.37 9.42
N LEU A 239 4.75 26.30 8.48
CA LEU A 239 3.98 27.53 8.40
C LEU A 239 2.48 27.25 8.15
N GLU A 240 2.16 26.30 7.28
CA GLU A 240 0.78 25.92 7.02
C GLU A 240 0.14 25.25 8.24
N PHE A 241 0.88 24.43 9.00
CA PHE A 241 0.43 23.92 10.30
C PHE A 241 0.09 25.04 11.28
N LEU A 242 0.99 25.99 11.44
CA LEU A 242 0.79 27.13 12.35
C LEU A 242 -0.41 27.99 11.92
N LYS A 243 -0.57 28.23 10.63
CA LYS A 243 -1.68 29.02 10.08
C LYS A 243 -3.04 28.38 10.37
N ARG A 244 -3.14 27.05 10.29
CA ARG A 244 -4.39 26.30 10.53
C ARG A 244 -4.71 26.07 11.99
N ASP A 245 -3.75 26.28 12.89
CA ASP A 245 -3.88 26.05 14.34
C ASP A 245 -4.49 24.65 14.66
N LEU A 246 -4.04 23.62 13.93
CA LEU A 246 -4.55 22.28 14.09
C LEU A 246 -4.09 21.67 15.42
N PRO A 247 -5.02 21.06 16.20
CA PRO A 247 -4.68 20.41 17.48
C PRO A 247 -4.07 19.02 17.26
N VAL A 248 -3.13 18.92 16.32
CA VAL A 248 -2.41 17.72 15.91
C VAL A 248 -0.91 17.94 16.12
N ARG A 249 -0.21 16.90 16.52
CA ARG A 249 1.25 16.92 16.74
C ARG A 249 1.97 16.04 15.75
#